data_5b1f723068961b66b3bc0f213a8fbf96
#
_entry.id   5b1f723068961b66b3bc0f213a8fbf96
#
_cell.length_a   1.000
_cell.length_b   1.000
_cell.length_c   1.000
_cell.angle_alpha   90.00
_cell.angle_beta   90.00
_cell.angle_gamma   90.00
#
_symmetry.space_group_name_H-M   'P 1'
#
loop_
_entity.id
_entity.type
_entity.pdbx_description
1 polymer ?
#
loop_
_entity_poly.entity_id
_entity_poly.type
_entity_poly.pdbx_seq_one_letter_code
_entity_poly.pdbx_strand_id
1 'polypeptide(L)'
;MKITTHRLTSRDYRAVKKIEKIIVDEYLQYLKRTGERDSVDQWITPGYLNHYVKTKTSFVARANEKTVGYVLTQPVSYVHSMRSEIWLEYIAVLPRFRKKGIGSRLMAKVIDYAKSNDIALLYTALNPNNNESARLLGKHGFEVKDWKVASRKLKESKI
;
A
#
# COMPACT_ATOMS: atom_id res chain seq x y z
N MET A 1 16.13 16.29 -7.90
CA MET A 1 14.74 15.79 -8.09
C MET A 1 13.94 16.16 -6.85
N LYS A 2 12.93 17.02 -7.00
CA LYS A 2 12.04 17.42 -5.91
C LYS A 2 10.98 16.33 -5.71
N ILE A 3 10.89 15.76 -4.50
CA ILE A 3 9.85 14.78 -4.11
C ILE A 3 8.87 15.45 -3.16
N THR A 4 7.59 15.39 -3.50
CA THR A 4 6.49 15.88 -2.68
C THR A 4 5.49 14.75 -2.43
N THR A 5 4.76 14.83 -1.31
CA THR A 5 3.69 13.89 -0.97
C THR A 5 2.38 14.63 -0.82
N HIS A 6 1.32 14.08 -1.39
CA HIS A 6 0.00 14.68 -1.41
C HIS A 6 -1.05 13.64 -1.01
N ARG A 7 -2.19 14.09 -0.51
CA ARG A 7 -3.33 13.22 -0.30
C ARG A 7 -3.80 12.66 -1.63
N LEU A 8 -4.18 11.39 -1.63
CA LEU A 8 -4.76 10.72 -2.80
C LEU A 8 -6.07 11.40 -3.20
N THR A 9 -6.26 11.62 -4.48
CA THR A 9 -7.48 12.17 -5.08
C THR A 9 -7.93 11.35 -6.28
N SER A 10 -9.17 11.54 -6.74
CA SER A 10 -9.68 10.90 -7.96
C SER A 10 -8.87 11.24 -9.23
N ARG A 11 -8.19 12.39 -9.25
CA ARG A 11 -7.32 12.81 -10.36
C ARG A 11 -6.09 11.91 -10.50
N ASP A 12 -5.69 11.22 -9.42
CA ASP A 12 -4.52 10.33 -9.43
C ASP A 12 -4.81 8.95 -10.06
N TYR A 13 -6.08 8.63 -10.36
CA TYR A 13 -6.49 7.32 -10.87
C TYR A 13 -5.64 6.79 -12.02
N ARG A 14 -5.47 7.59 -13.07
CA ARG A 14 -4.71 7.16 -14.26
C ARG A 14 -3.24 6.86 -13.94
N ALA A 15 -2.64 7.67 -13.07
CA ALA A 15 -1.24 7.50 -12.66
C ALA A 15 -1.09 6.27 -11.76
N VAL A 16 -1.97 6.10 -10.77
CA VAL A 16 -1.97 4.94 -9.86
C VAL A 16 -2.18 3.65 -10.65
N LYS A 17 -3.17 3.59 -11.55
CA LYS A 17 -3.41 2.43 -12.41
C LYS A 17 -2.20 2.07 -13.28
N LYS A 18 -1.50 3.07 -13.81
CA LYS A 18 -0.26 2.85 -14.58
C LYS A 18 0.86 2.27 -13.72
N ILE A 19 1.02 2.76 -12.50
CA ILE A 19 2.01 2.24 -11.55
C ILE A 19 1.64 0.79 -11.22
N GLU A 20 0.38 0.53 -10.87
CA GLU A 20 -0.12 -0.81 -10.56
C GLU A 20 0.20 -1.82 -11.65
N LYS A 21 -0.12 -1.50 -12.90
CA LYS A 21 0.20 -2.40 -14.01
C LYS A 21 1.67 -2.80 -14.04
N ILE A 22 2.58 -1.83 -13.86
CA ILE A 22 4.03 -2.11 -13.85
C ILE A 22 4.42 -3.01 -12.68
N ILE A 23 3.84 -2.78 -11.49
CA ILE A 23 4.13 -3.58 -10.30
C ILE A 23 3.57 -5.00 -10.43
N VAL A 24 2.37 -5.14 -10.96
CA VAL A 24 1.75 -6.45 -11.23
C VAL A 24 2.58 -7.23 -12.26
N ASP A 25 2.99 -6.62 -13.36
CA ASP A 25 3.84 -7.25 -14.37
C ASP A 25 5.17 -7.73 -13.76
N GLU A 26 5.79 -6.92 -12.90
CA GLU A 26 7.01 -7.28 -12.17
C GLU A 26 6.76 -8.48 -11.22
N TYR A 27 5.65 -8.49 -10.50
CA TYR A 27 5.28 -9.57 -9.60
C TYR A 27 4.96 -10.88 -10.33
N LEU A 28 4.26 -10.81 -11.47
CA LEU A 28 4.01 -11.97 -12.31
C LEU A 28 5.31 -12.58 -12.87
N GLN A 29 6.29 -11.75 -13.21
CA GLN A 29 7.63 -12.23 -13.61
C GLN A 29 8.35 -12.90 -12.44
N TYR A 30 8.22 -12.36 -11.23
CA TYR A 30 8.75 -12.98 -10.02
C TYR A 30 8.14 -14.37 -9.78
N LEU A 31 6.80 -14.50 -9.82
CA LEU A 31 6.11 -15.78 -9.65
C LEU A 31 6.54 -16.83 -10.69
N LYS A 32 6.67 -16.43 -11.96
CA LYS A 32 7.16 -17.32 -13.02
C LYS A 32 8.58 -17.83 -12.75
N ARG A 33 9.44 -16.99 -12.20
CA ARG A 33 10.84 -17.32 -11.91
C ARG A 33 10.98 -18.21 -10.69
N THR A 34 10.18 -18.00 -9.66
CA THR A 34 10.25 -18.74 -8.39
C THR A 34 9.41 -20.00 -8.37
N GLY A 35 8.45 -20.14 -9.28
CA GLY A 35 7.46 -21.23 -9.26
C GLY A 35 6.42 -21.10 -8.15
N GLU A 36 6.39 -19.98 -7.43
CA GLU A 36 5.38 -19.70 -6.43
C GLU A 36 4.00 -19.54 -7.09
N ARG A 37 2.97 -20.05 -6.43
CA ARG A 37 1.58 -19.94 -6.88
C ARG A 37 0.90 -18.83 -6.07
N ASP A 38 0.47 -17.79 -6.75
CA ASP A 38 -0.38 -16.74 -6.18
C ASP A 38 -1.34 -16.23 -7.25
N SER A 39 -2.49 -15.72 -6.83
CA SER A 39 -3.45 -15.06 -7.71
C SER A 39 -3.20 -13.55 -7.68
N VAL A 40 -2.94 -12.99 -8.84
CA VAL A 40 -2.83 -11.54 -8.98
C VAL A 40 -4.10 -11.02 -9.61
N ASP A 41 -4.96 -10.44 -8.79
CA ASP A 41 -6.12 -9.72 -9.28
C ASP A 41 -5.69 -8.28 -9.64
N GLN A 42 -6.09 -7.79 -10.81
CA GLN A 42 -5.91 -6.39 -11.17
C GLN A 42 -7.00 -5.57 -10.48
N TRP A 43 -6.69 -4.99 -9.33
CA TRP A 43 -7.71 -4.41 -8.45
C TRP A 43 -7.99 -2.93 -8.67
N ILE A 44 -7.09 -2.18 -9.32
CA ILE A 44 -7.27 -0.74 -9.47
C ILE A 44 -8.34 -0.43 -10.52
N THR A 45 -9.58 -0.46 -10.08
CA THR A 45 -10.74 0.11 -10.76
C THR A 45 -11.04 1.51 -10.23
N PRO A 46 -11.83 2.33 -10.93
CA PRO A 46 -12.27 3.62 -10.41
C PRO A 46 -13.00 3.50 -9.07
N GLY A 47 -13.86 2.49 -8.92
CA GLY A 47 -14.59 2.22 -7.69
C GLY A 47 -13.67 1.84 -6.52
N TYR A 48 -12.69 0.97 -6.78
CA TYR A 48 -11.68 0.59 -5.80
C TYR A 48 -10.89 1.81 -5.32
N LEU A 49 -10.33 2.60 -6.22
CA LEU A 49 -9.56 3.78 -5.83
C LEU A 49 -10.42 4.83 -5.11
N ASN A 50 -11.68 4.99 -5.53
CA ASN A 50 -12.61 5.93 -4.90
C ASN A 50 -12.86 5.58 -3.42
N HIS A 51 -12.85 4.30 -3.05
CA HIS A 51 -12.91 3.89 -1.65
C HIS A 51 -11.77 4.55 -0.86
N TYR A 52 -10.52 4.44 -1.31
CA TYR A 52 -9.36 5.02 -0.63
C TYR A 52 -9.29 6.55 -0.69
N VAL A 53 -9.85 7.16 -1.72
CA VAL A 53 -10.00 8.63 -1.80
C VAL A 53 -10.95 9.12 -0.69
N LYS A 54 -12.07 8.41 -0.48
CA LYS A 54 -13.06 8.77 0.54
C LYS A 54 -12.53 8.62 1.97
N THR A 55 -11.65 7.66 2.23
CA THR A 55 -11.07 7.45 3.56
C THR A 55 -10.15 8.60 3.99
N LYS A 56 -9.59 9.36 3.04
CA LYS A 56 -8.67 10.49 3.25
C LYS A 56 -7.36 10.12 3.99
N THR A 57 -7.03 8.83 4.08
CA THR A 57 -5.86 8.30 4.78
C THR A 57 -4.74 7.87 3.83
N SER A 58 -4.99 7.88 2.53
CA SER A 58 -4.10 7.43 1.46
C SER A 58 -3.35 8.60 0.82
N PHE A 59 -2.13 8.34 0.33
CA PHE A 59 -1.24 9.37 -0.20
C PHE A 59 -0.54 8.95 -1.48
N VAL A 60 -0.14 9.93 -2.28
CA VAL A 60 0.72 9.77 -3.47
C VAL A 60 2.03 10.53 -3.29
N ALA A 61 3.10 10.01 -3.90
CA ALA A 61 4.38 10.70 -4.02
C ALA A 61 4.58 11.16 -5.46
N ARG A 62 5.01 12.41 -5.63
CA ARG A 62 5.31 12.99 -6.94
C ARG A 62 6.79 13.37 -7.04
N ALA A 63 7.38 13.06 -8.19
CA ALA A 63 8.72 13.50 -8.57
C ALA A 63 8.58 14.46 -9.74
N ASN A 64 8.95 15.72 -9.56
CA ASN A 64 8.76 16.79 -10.57
C ASN A 64 7.32 16.73 -11.15
N GLU A 65 6.31 16.79 -10.29
CA GLU A 65 4.86 16.77 -10.58
C GLU A 65 4.30 15.44 -11.14
N LYS A 66 5.14 14.44 -11.45
CA LYS A 66 4.69 13.13 -11.90
C LYS A 66 4.51 12.19 -10.70
N THR A 67 3.35 11.56 -10.58
CA THR A 67 3.10 10.52 -9.56
C THR A 67 3.99 9.31 -9.84
N VAL A 68 4.78 8.93 -8.84
CA VAL A 68 5.81 7.88 -8.93
C VAL A 68 5.65 6.80 -7.87
N GLY A 69 4.74 6.99 -6.93
CA GLY A 69 4.40 6.02 -5.90
C GLY A 69 3.13 6.41 -5.17
N TYR A 70 2.57 5.48 -4.43
CA TYR A 70 1.37 5.68 -3.63
C TYR A 70 1.35 4.73 -2.43
N VAL A 71 0.54 5.07 -1.44
CA VAL A 71 0.16 4.20 -0.33
C VAL A 71 -1.34 4.25 -0.17
N LEU A 72 -1.96 3.06 -0.12
CA LEU A 72 -3.39 2.89 0.14
C LEU A 72 -3.58 2.41 1.56
N THR A 73 -4.42 3.10 2.30
CA THR A 73 -4.77 2.78 3.68
C THR A 73 -6.24 2.98 3.91
N GLN A 74 -6.80 2.23 4.82
CA GLN A 74 -8.19 2.38 5.22
C GLN A 74 -8.34 2.37 6.74
N PRO A 75 -9.21 3.22 7.29
CA PRO A 75 -9.58 3.13 8.69
C PRO A 75 -10.33 1.82 8.95
N VAL A 76 -10.00 1.20 10.07
CA VAL A 76 -10.69 0.02 10.58
C VAL A 76 -10.95 0.27 12.06
N SER A 77 -12.12 -0.12 12.55
CA SER A 77 -12.49 0.12 13.94
C SER A 77 -12.64 -1.20 14.67
N TYR A 78 -12.11 -1.25 15.89
CA TYR A 78 -12.35 -2.32 16.87
C TYR A 78 -11.89 -3.73 16.44
N VAL A 79 -10.83 -3.83 15.63
CA VAL A 79 -10.31 -5.15 15.20
C VAL A 79 -9.31 -5.70 16.23
N HIS A 80 -8.30 -4.91 16.59
CA HIS A 80 -7.25 -5.32 17.54
C HIS A 80 -7.28 -4.54 18.84
N SER A 81 -8.01 -3.42 18.87
CA SER A 81 -8.16 -2.56 20.05
C SER A 81 -9.55 -1.94 20.09
N MET A 82 -9.89 -1.31 21.21
CA MET A 82 -11.13 -0.54 21.37
C MET A 82 -11.02 0.89 20.81
N ARG A 83 -10.06 1.13 19.89
CA ARG A 83 -9.76 2.43 19.31
C ARG A 83 -9.75 2.37 17.78
N SER A 84 -9.65 3.51 17.14
CA SER A 84 -9.48 3.61 15.69
C SER A 84 -8.11 3.10 15.27
N GLU A 85 -8.09 2.34 14.20
CA GLU A 85 -6.90 1.72 13.62
C GLU A 85 -6.82 2.05 12.13
N ILE A 86 -5.63 1.90 11.54
CA ILE A 86 -5.44 1.98 10.10
C ILE A 86 -4.81 0.68 9.60
N TRP A 87 -5.48 0.06 8.64
CA TRP A 87 -4.91 -1.00 7.81
C TRP A 87 -4.16 -0.37 6.63
N LEU A 88 -2.86 -0.66 6.52
CA LEU A 88 -2.06 -0.34 5.35
C LEU A 88 -2.25 -1.48 4.35
N GLU A 89 -2.99 -1.20 3.29
CA GLU A 89 -3.35 -2.17 2.27
C GLU A 89 -2.21 -2.39 1.29
N TYR A 90 -1.66 -1.30 0.78
CA TYR A 90 -0.69 -1.38 -0.30
C TYR A 90 0.24 -0.17 -0.32
N ILE A 91 1.51 -0.41 -0.60
CA ILE A 91 2.48 0.64 -0.88
C ILE A 91 3.29 0.28 -2.13
N ALA A 92 3.36 1.17 -3.08
CA ALA A 92 4.08 0.95 -4.33
C ALA A 92 4.90 2.17 -4.74
N VAL A 93 6.09 1.90 -5.29
CA VAL A 93 6.96 2.90 -5.91
C VAL A 93 7.48 2.33 -7.23
N LEU A 94 7.39 3.12 -8.30
CA LEU A 94 7.94 2.75 -9.60
C LEU A 94 9.39 2.27 -9.48
N PRO A 95 9.80 1.16 -10.13
CA PRO A 95 11.13 0.55 -9.98
C PRO A 95 12.28 1.56 -10.09
N ARG A 96 12.27 2.40 -11.13
CA ARG A 96 13.30 3.44 -11.37
C ARG A 96 13.38 4.53 -10.29
N PHE A 97 12.40 4.60 -9.39
CA PHE A 97 12.33 5.57 -8.29
C PHE A 97 12.53 4.94 -6.91
N ARG A 98 12.71 3.63 -6.83
CA ARG A 98 13.01 2.93 -5.58
C ARG A 98 14.37 3.33 -5.02
N LYS A 99 14.62 3.01 -3.76
CA LYS A 99 15.88 3.33 -3.03
C LYS A 99 16.24 4.82 -2.97
N LYS A 100 15.26 5.68 -3.24
CA LYS A 100 15.37 7.16 -3.15
C LYS A 100 14.56 7.74 -1.99
N GLY A 101 14.19 6.91 -1.00
CA GLY A 101 13.46 7.31 0.20
C GLY A 101 11.96 7.58 -0.01
N ILE A 102 11.39 7.31 -1.21
CA ILE A 102 10.00 7.64 -1.53
C ILE A 102 9.02 6.80 -0.69
N GLY A 103 9.26 5.50 -0.57
CA GLY A 103 8.44 4.64 0.30
C GLY A 103 8.44 5.13 1.77
N SER A 104 9.62 5.52 2.28
CA SER A 104 9.72 6.11 3.63
C SER A 104 8.96 7.42 3.78
N ARG A 105 8.95 8.28 2.76
CA ARG A 105 8.16 9.53 2.79
C ARG A 105 6.66 9.26 2.79
N LEU A 106 6.19 8.28 2.01
CA LEU A 106 4.80 7.86 2.01
C LEU A 106 4.40 7.30 3.38
N MET A 107 5.24 6.41 3.95
CA MET A 107 5.01 5.84 5.27
C MET A 107 4.98 6.91 6.36
N ALA A 108 5.94 7.85 6.35
CA ALA A 108 5.95 8.97 7.29
C ALA A 108 4.65 9.79 7.23
N LYS A 109 4.11 10.03 6.03
CA LYS A 109 2.82 10.74 5.88
C LYS A 109 1.64 9.99 6.50
N VAL A 110 1.60 8.66 6.38
CA VAL A 110 0.57 7.84 7.05
C VAL A 110 0.72 7.92 8.57
N ILE A 111 1.95 7.82 9.07
CA ILE A 111 2.24 7.90 10.50
C ILE A 111 1.90 9.29 11.08
N ASP A 112 2.27 10.36 10.37
CA ASP A 112 1.94 11.74 10.76
C ASP A 112 0.42 11.94 10.82
N TYR A 113 -0.30 11.42 9.81
CA TYR A 113 -1.76 11.44 9.80
C TYR A 113 -2.34 10.68 11.00
N ALA A 114 -1.84 9.47 11.25
CA ALA A 114 -2.31 8.63 12.36
C ALA A 114 -2.13 9.34 13.71
N LYS A 115 -0.94 9.90 13.96
CA LYS A 115 -0.65 10.66 15.18
C LYS A 115 -1.55 11.88 15.35
N SER A 116 -1.83 12.60 14.25
CA SER A 116 -2.67 13.81 14.27
C SER A 116 -4.17 13.53 14.44
N ASN A 117 -4.59 12.26 14.29
CA ASN A 117 -6.00 11.86 14.33
C ASN A 117 -6.29 10.80 15.40
N ASP A 118 -5.44 10.70 16.43
CA ASP A 118 -5.57 9.77 17.57
C ASP A 118 -5.80 8.30 17.13
N ILE A 119 -5.09 7.89 16.09
CA ILE A 119 -5.09 6.49 15.65
C ILE A 119 -4.15 5.68 16.51
N ALA A 120 -4.68 4.65 17.15
CA ALA A 120 -3.93 3.85 18.13
C ALA A 120 -2.97 2.85 17.50
N LEU A 121 -3.29 2.34 16.30
CA LEU A 121 -2.54 1.25 15.66
C LEU A 121 -2.51 1.40 14.14
N LEU A 122 -1.32 1.20 13.59
CA LEU A 122 -1.10 0.93 12.16
C LEU A 122 -0.68 -0.52 12.01
N TYR A 123 -1.32 -1.26 11.10
CA TYR A 123 -0.96 -2.64 10.84
C TYR A 123 -1.13 -3.02 9.37
N THR A 124 -0.49 -4.09 8.96
CA THR A 124 -0.50 -4.60 7.59
C THR A 124 -0.21 -6.09 7.57
N ALA A 125 -0.55 -6.78 6.49
CA ALA A 125 -0.03 -8.10 6.19
C ALA A 125 1.24 -7.99 5.33
N LEU A 126 2.18 -8.89 5.55
CA LEU A 126 3.46 -8.94 4.86
C LEU A 126 3.70 -10.34 4.31
N ASN A 127 4.01 -10.44 3.02
CA ASN A 127 4.54 -11.67 2.48
C ASN A 127 5.93 -11.92 3.09
N PRO A 128 6.18 -13.09 3.73
CA PRO A 128 7.46 -13.39 4.40
C PRO A 128 8.68 -13.23 3.49
N ASN A 129 8.52 -13.44 2.18
CA ASN A 129 9.59 -13.34 1.19
C ASN A 129 9.82 -11.89 0.70
N ASN A 130 9.00 -10.92 1.13
CA ASN A 130 9.12 -9.52 0.72
C ASN A 130 10.07 -8.75 1.65
N ASN A 131 11.37 -8.98 1.48
CA ASN A 131 12.42 -8.33 2.28
C ASN A 131 12.45 -6.80 2.15
N GLU A 132 12.03 -6.24 1.01
CA GLU A 132 12.00 -4.77 0.82
C GLU A 132 10.92 -4.14 1.69
N SER A 133 9.72 -4.72 1.72
CA SER A 133 8.64 -4.27 2.59
C SER A 133 8.99 -4.48 4.06
N ALA A 134 9.58 -5.62 4.44
CA ALA A 134 10.03 -5.87 5.80
C ALA A 134 11.02 -4.80 6.30
N ARG A 135 12.02 -4.44 5.48
CA ARG A 135 12.98 -3.37 5.81
C ARG A 135 12.31 -2.00 5.92
N LEU A 136 11.35 -1.70 5.03
CA LEU A 136 10.62 -0.44 5.08
C LEU A 136 9.83 -0.33 6.37
N LEU A 137 9.07 -1.37 6.72
CA LEU A 137 8.26 -1.44 7.93
C LEU A 137 9.13 -1.34 9.18
N GLY A 138 10.20 -2.13 9.29
CA GLY A 138 11.13 -2.10 10.43
C GLY A 138 11.78 -0.72 10.63
N LYS A 139 12.16 -0.03 9.53
CA LYS A 139 12.67 1.35 9.59
C LYS A 139 11.69 2.34 10.23
N HIS A 140 10.40 2.07 10.12
CA HIS A 140 9.33 2.91 10.67
C HIS A 140 8.75 2.36 11.99
N GLY A 141 9.45 1.44 12.66
CA GLY A 141 9.10 0.94 13.99
C GLY A 141 7.97 -0.08 14.00
N PHE A 142 7.67 -0.72 12.87
CA PHE A 142 6.74 -1.84 12.84
C PHE A 142 7.41 -3.10 13.37
N GLU A 143 6.71 -3.80 14.26
CA GLU A 143 7.08 -5.12 14.72
C GLU A 143 6.41 -6.18 13.84
N VAL A 144 7.20 -7.11 13.30
CA VAL A 144 6.66 -8.24 12.56
C VAL A 144 6.28 -9.33 13.57
N LYS A 145 5.01 -9.73 13.57
CA LYS A 145 4.47 -10.80 14.42
C LYS A 145 4.15 -12.01 13.58
N ASP A 146 4.37 -13.19 14.11
CA ASP A 146 4.09 -14.47 13.42
C ASP A 146 2.59 -14.83 13.51
N TRP A 147 1.74 -13.99 12.91
CA TRP A 147 0.32 -14.26 12.79
C TRP A 147 0.01 -14.94 11.46
N LYS A 148 -0.86 -15.94 11.51
CA LYS A 148 -1.33 -16.63 10.32
C LYS A 148 -2.68 -16.06 9.90
N VAL A 149 -2.82 -15.81 8.61
CA VAL A 149 -4.10 -15.39 8.00
C VAL A 149 -4.88 -16.66 7.63
N ALA A 150 -6.13 -16.75 8.08
CA ALA A 150 -7.07 -17.74 7.61
C ALA A 150 -8.13 -17.09 6.72
N SER A 151 -8.38 -17.67 5.56
CA SER A 151 -9.36 -17.15 4.61
C SER A 151 -10.19 -18.26 4.00
N ARG A 152 -11.45 -17.97 3.64
CA ARG A 152 -12.32 -18.86 2.88
C ARG A 152 -12.93 -18.11 1.72
N LYS A 153 -12.67 -18.57 0.50
CA LYS A 153 -13.32 -18.02 -0.70
C LYS A 153 -14.78 -18.49 -0.73
N LEU A 154 -15.72 -17.56 -0.74
CA LEU A 154 -17.15 -17.84 -0.73
C LEU A 154 -17.79 -17.76 -2.12
N LYS A 155 -17.22 -16.98 -3.02
CA LYS A 155 -17.64 -16.81 -4.42
C LYS A 155 -16.42 -16.72 -5.30
N GLU A 156 -16.50 -17.25 -6.52
CA GLU A 156 -15.49 -16.93 -7.53
C GLU A 156 -15.63 -15.47 -7.93
N SER A 157 -14.52 -14.73 -7.95
CA SER A 157 -14.51 -13.38 -8.48
C SER A 157 -14.82 -13.50 -9.98
N LYS A 158 -16.00 -13.07 -10.39
CA LYS A 158 -16.27 -12.80 -11.80
C LYS A 158 -15.44 -11.58 -12.17
N ILE A 159 -14.34 -11.82 -12.85
CA ILE A 159 -13.54 -10.76 -13.50
C ILE A 159 -14.24 -10.34 -14.76
#